data_29d2c45a70e2c94594fbb9118aed1fb6
#
_entry.id   29d2c45a70e2c94594fbb9118aed1fb6
#
_cell.length_a   1.000
_cell.length_b   1.000
_cell.length_c   1.000
_cell.angle_alpha   90.00
_cell.angle_beta   90.00
_cell.angle_gamma   90.00
#
_symmetry.space_group_name_H-M   'P 1'
#
loop_
_entity.id
_entity.type
_entity.pdbx_description
1 polymer ?
#
loop_
_entity_poly.entity_id
_entity_poly.type
_entity_poly.pdbx_seq_one_letter_code
_entity_poly.pdbx_strand_id
1 'polypeptide(L)'
;MKIKIICLGLLGAVMTSSLGYAAVLQDEEDYIRLRLRNDLRRADKPSAGNGRDVYAWVQGMMLDANSHYYNDMIGIEGGAYYVYKLGTRASASSRFYLDGHDSFGYALGAIKVKLGEYGKLKIGRFGTDALYGSLPYSVPLIDGASNRTLPVVSEGAMGQFALTDRLDLWMLYRQRVFTAFDADKGVRYEGVFNPQTGEYDVHRPLGAVAAVYRDDHSQFGTGVSYQSDVALQASSTLKYTQTLQNDTALQYDAILYYANLDGMSRRAGKPNESIIASASAAWKVGRWGLSAAFEKVTHNLGYAVNTDIGYPFSLSMDRNHEGMWSYQVGLSYSLLPNISLMLAPIYTDGWESSEKRVRVQGIGLLGGVYGRISSGPLAGLTAFIAADRTREKRPGSHLGDRLNYWDIKSGIQYDFVLK
;
A
#
# COMPACT_ATOMS: atom_id res chain seq x y z
N MET A 1 -4.61 32.63 6.69
CA MET A 1 -3.61 31.81 7.43
C MET A 1 -3.91 30.36 7.07
N LYS A 2 -3.17 29.76 6.11
CA LYS A 2 -3.43 28.41 5.63
C LYS A 2 -2.88 27.42 6.67
N ILE A 3 -3.77 26.79 7.40
CA ILE A 3 -3.45 25.74 8.36
C ILE A 3 -3.00 24.52 7.55
N LYS A 4 -1.72 24.21 7.59
CA LYS A 4 -1.19 22.96 7.06
C LYS A 4 -1.61 21.84 8.02
N ILE A 5 -2.68 21.14 7.69
CA ILE A 5 -3.11 19.94 8.37
C ILE A 5 -2.04 18.88 8.10
N ILE A 6 -1.18 18.65 9.06
CA ILE A 6 -0.28 17.49 9.07
C ILE A 6 -1.12 16.33 9.55
N CYS A 7 -1.75 15.60 8.64
CA CYS A 7 -2.38 14.33 8.95
C CYS A 7 -1.30 13.32 9.33
N LEU A 8 -1.06 13.15 10.63
CA LEU A 8 -0.39 11.97 11.15
C LEU A 8 -1.42 10.84 11.20
N GLY A 9 -1.62 10.22 10.06
CA GLY A 9 -2.29 8.94 10.00
C GLY A 9 -1.48 7.91 10.80
N LEU A 10 -2.14 7.21 11.68
CA LEU A 10 -1.53 6.34 12.65
C LEU A 10 -0.89 5.12 12.03
N LEU A 11 0.26 4.82 12.55
CA LEU A 11 1.03 3.58 12.54
C LEU A 11 1.14 2.81 11.20
N GLY A 12 0.07 2.41 10.58
CA GLY A 12 0.08 1.79 9.25
C GLY A 12 0.16 2.82 8.12
N ALA A 13 -0.60 3.90 8.25
CA ALA A 13 -0.59 5.01 7.30
C ALA A 13 0.71 5.83 7.39
N VAL A 14 1.36 5.95 8.56
CA VAL A 14 2.67 6.61 8.70
C VAL A 14 3.74 5.89 7.89
N MET A 15 3.71 4.55 7.82
CA MET A 15 4.68 3.77 7.07
C MET A 15 4.40 3.72 5.56
N THR A 16 3.16 3.91 5.13
CA THR A 16 2.78 3.79 3.73
C THR A 16 2.35 5.11 3.09
N SER A 17 1.70 6.01 3.84
CA SER A 17 1.17 7.27 3.30
C SER A 17 2.03 8.49 3.60
N SER A 18 2.86 8.48 4.66
CA SER A 18 3.72 9.62 4.97
C SER A 18 4.98 9.72 4.08
N LEU A 19 5.34 8.63 3.39
CA LEU A 19 6.35 8.70 2.32
C LEU A 19 5.82 9.45 1.07
N GLY A 20 4.54 9.70 0.98
CA GLY A 20 3.89 10.22 -0.23
C GLY A 20 3.51 11.71 -0.24
N TYR A 21 3.82 12.49 0.78
CA TYR A 21 3.61 13.94 0.69
C TYR A 21 4.86 14.71 0.20
N ALA A 22 5.45 14.28 -0.88
CA ALA A 22 5.86 15.23 -1.90
C ALA A 22 4.58 16.00 -2.30
N ALA A 23 4.65 17.32 -2.54
CA ALA A 23 3.48 18.07 -2.98
C ALA A 23 2.73 17.21 -4.00
N VAL A 24 1.45 16.90 -3.73
CA VAL A 24 0.63 16.15 -4.69
C VAL A 24 0.62 17.05 -5.91
N LEU A 25 1.45 16.68 -6.91
CA LEU A 25 1.53 17.39 -8.15
C LEU A 25 0.20 17.16 -8.83
N GLN A 26 -0.51 18.24 -9.08
CA GLN A 26 -1.86 18.13 -9.64
C GLN A 26 -1.75 17.60 -11.06
N ASP A 27 -2.66 16.70 -11.42
CA ASP A 27 -2.73 16.11 -12.75
C ASP A 27 -2.92 17.15 -13.87
N GLU A 28 -3.33 18.35 -13.51
CA GLU A 28 -3.55 19.49 -14.43
C GLU A 28 -2.32 20.38 -14.64
N GLU A 29 -1.22 20.15 -13.90
CA GLU A 29 -0.03 20.98 -13.95
C GLU A 29 1.06 20.33 -14.83
N ASP A 30 1.82 21.18 -15.54
CA ASP A 30 3.07 20.78 -16.17
C ASP A 30 4.11 20.51 -15.10
N TYR A 31 4.71 19.34 -15.12
CA TYR A 31 5.90 19.08 -14.30
C TYR A 31 6.84 18.06 -14.95
N ILE A 32 8.11 18.17 -14.59
CA ILE A 32 9.12 17.14 -14.74
C ILE A 32 9.68 16.89 -13.34
N ARG A 33 9.63 15.65 -12.88
CA ARG A 33 10.08 15.26 -11.55
C ARG A 33 11.09 14.13 -11.63
N LEU A 34 12.22 14.30 -10.97
CA LEU A 34 13.16 13.22 -10.68
C LEU A 34 13.00 12.79 -9.24
N ARG A 35 12.56 11.56 -9.02
CA ARG A 35 12.48 10.93 -7.71
C ARG A 35 13.67 10.02 -7.48
N LEU A 36 14.35 10.22 -6.37
CA LEU A 36 15.37 9.32 -5.85
C LEU A 36 14.81 8.62 -4.62
N ARG A 37 14.88 7.28 -4.60
CA ARG A 37 14.41 6.48 -3.47
C ARG A 37 15.42 5.37 -3.15
N ASN A 38 15.85 5.33 -1.90
CA ASN A 38 16.72 4.29 -1.36
C ASN A 38 15.96 3.50 -0.32
N ASP A 39 15.87 2.19 -0.48
CA ASP A 39 15.19 1.29 0.45
C ASP A 39 16.16 0.21 0.90
N LEU A 40 16.21 -0.02 2.22
CA LEU A 40 16.91 -1.13 2.85
C LEU A 40 15.89 -1.97 3.65
N ARG A 41 15.94 -3.28 3.48
CA ARG A 41 15.26 -4.23 4.34
C ARG A 41 16.19 -5.33 4.78
N ARG A 42 16.14 -5.64 6.06
CA ARG A 42 16.80 -6.81 6.63
C ARG A 42 15.85 -7.49 7.62
N ALA A 43 15.67 -8.80 7.46
CA ALA A 43 14.75 -9.54 8.30
C ALA A 43 15.22 -10.98 8.51
N ASP A 44 14.92 -11.53 9.68
CA ASP A 44 14.91 -12.97 9.95
C ASP A 44 13.44 -13.37 10.12
N LYS A 45 12.81 -13.82 9.03
CA LYS A 45 11.37 -14.11 9.00
C LYS A 45 11.16 -15.53 8.49
N PRO A 46 10.46 -16.41 9.23
CA PRO A 46 10.10 -17.72 8.71
C PRO A 46 9.19 -17.55 7.49
N SER A 47 9.62 -18.07 6.37
CA SER A 47 8.78 -18.16 5.17
C SER A 47 8.73 -19.61 4.72
N ALA A 48 7.56 -20.07 4.32
CA ALA A 48 7.39 -21.41 3.81
C ALA A 48 8.34 -21.64 2.62
N GLY A 49 9.35 -22.48 2.81
CA GLY A 49 10.20 -23.03 1.75
C GLY A 49 11.46 -22.27 1.35
N ASN A 50 11.77 -21.05 1.84
CA ASN A 50 12.81 -20.23 1.21
C ASN A 50 13.83 -19.53 2.13
N GLY A 51 14.16 -20.12 3.28
CA GLY A 51 15.14 -19.53 4.19
C GLY A 51 14.62 -18.28 4.91
N ARG A 52 15.18 -18.04 6.10
CA ARG A 52 14.67 -17.01 7.04
C ARG A 52 15.24 -15.62 6.78
N ASP A 53 16.32 -15.53 6.04
CA ASP A 53 17.14 -14.33 5.96
C ASP A 53 16.77 -13.49 4.73
N VAL A 54 16.26 -12.30 4.98
CA VAL A 54 15.96 -11.29 3.96
C VAL A 54 16.99 -10.19 4.04
N TYR A 55 17.64 -9.89 2.94
CA TYR A 55 18.49 -8.72 2.79
C TYR A 55 18.29 -8.12 1.39
N ALA A 56 17.83 -6.89 1.35
CA ALA A 56 17.68 -6.14 0.12
C ALA A 56 18.03 -4.67 0.38
N TRP A 57 19.00 -4.14 -0.37
CA TRP A 57 19.36 -2.74 -0.38
C TRP A 57 19.33 -2.24 -1.83
N VAL A 58 18.46 -1.31 -2.12
CA VAL A 58 18.04 -0.96 -3.46
C VAL A 58 18.00 0.55 -3.62
N GLN A 59 18.48 1.05 -4.75
CA GLN A 59 18.33 2.44 -5.17
C GLN A 59 17.41 2.52 -6.39
N GLY A 60 16.33 3.29 -6.28
CA GLY A 60 15.45 3.65 -7.40
C GLY A 60 15.68 5.08 -7.83
N MET A 61 15.61 5.29 -9.13
CA MET A 61 15.51 6.58 -9.80
C MET A 61 14.32 6.54 -10.74
N MET A 62 13.43 7.52 -10.65
CA MET A 62 12.23 7.64 -11.49
C MET A 62 12.17 9.04 -12.04
N LEU A 63 12.14 9.16 -13.36
CA LEU A 63 11.89 10.42 -14.05
C LEU A 63 10.48 10.36 -14.59
N ASP A 64 9.62 11.25 -14.17
CA ASP A 64 8.25 11.37 -14.67
C ASP A 64 7.96 12.80 -15.10
N ALA A 65 7.16 12.92 -16.13
CA ALA A 65 6.71 14.17 -16.72
C ALA A 65 5.19 14.12 -16.93
N ASN A 66 4.55 15.20 -16.67
CA ASN A 66 3.12 15.41 -16.86
C ASN A 66 2.89 16.73 -17.59
N SER A 67 2.03 16.74 -18.59
CA SER A 67 1.57 17.95 -19.22
C SER A 67 0.25 18.44 -18.61
N HIS A 68 -0.01 19.74 -18.65
CA HIS A 68 -1.38 20.24 -18.50
C HIS A 68 -2.29 19.71 -19.63
N TYR A 69 -3.57 20.03 -19.58
CA TYR A 69 -4.51 19.70 -20.65
C TYR A 69 -4.48 20.79 -21.74
N TYR A 70 -3.92 20.46 -22.91
CA TYR A 70 -3.94 21.35 -24.07
C TYR A 70 -5.39 21.62 -24.52
N ASN A 71 -5.74 22.90 -24.72
CA ASN A 71 -7.11 23.36 -24.94
C ASN A 71 -8.13 22.84 -23.90
N ASP A 72 -7.69 22.59 -22.67
CA ASP A 72 -8.51 22.02 -21.59
C ASP A 72 -9.12 20.64 -21.93
N MET A 73 -8.51 19.88 -22.86
CA MET A 73 -9.05 18.62 -23.34
C MET A 73 -8.07 17.45 -23.27
N ILE A 74 -6.83 17.63 -23.73
CA ILE A 74 -5.90 16.50 -23.92
C ILE A 74 -4.55 16.83 -23.27
N GLY A 75 -4.05 15.90 -22.51
CA GLY A 75 -2.70 15.92 -21.93
C GLY A 75 -2.00 14.58 -22.09
N ILE A 76 -0.75 14.55 -21.72
CA ILE A 76 0.07 13.34 -21.74
C ILE A 76 0.85 13.20 -20.42
N GLU A 77 1.12 11.98 -20.04
CA GLU A 77 2.10 11.65 -19.01
C GLU A 77 3.09 10.63 -19.54
N GLY A 78 4.34 10.73 -19.06
CA GLY A 78 5.40 9.80 -19.44
C GLY A 78 6.41 9.67 -18.33
N GLY A 79 7.10 8.54 -18.27
CA GLY A 79 8.11 8.33 -17.26
C GLY A 79 8.96 7.09 -17.48
N ALA A 80 10.18 7.15 -16.95
CA ALA A 80 11.13 6.06 -16.98
C ALA A 80 11.66 5.81 -15.56
N TYR A 81 12.12 4.59 -15.33
CA TYR A 81 12.76 4.23 -14.08
C TYR A 81 14.09 3.52 -14.33
N TYR A 82 14.98 3.67 -13.39
CA TYR A 82 16.14 2.83 -13.23
C TYR A 82 16.25 2.40 -11.78
N VAL A 83 16.32 1.10 -11.54
CA VAL A 83 16.46 0.53 -10.20
C VAL A 83 17.69 -0.36 -10.19
N TYR A 84 18.58 -0.15 -9.25
CA TYR A 84 19.77 -0.97 -9.12
C TYR A 84 19.95 -1.46 -7.69
N LYS A 85 20.58 -2.60 -7.62
CA LYS A 85 20.84 -3.34 -6.41
C LYS A 85 22.18 -2.89 -5.80
N LEU A 86 22.13 -2.32 -4.60
CA LEU A 86 23.31 -2.01 -3.80
C LEU A 86 23.78 -3.24 -3.02
N GLY A 87 22.83 -4.10 -2.60
CA GLY A 87 23.11 -5.36 -1.94
C GLY A 87 21.86 -6.20 -1.78
N THR A 88 21.94 -7.49 -2.13
CA THR A 88 20.85 -8.45 -1.87
C THR A 88 21.42 -9.82 -1.60
N ARG A 89 20.65 -10.68 -0.92
CA ARG A 89 20.91 -12.12 -0.90
C ARG A 89 20.01 -12.82 -1.91
N ALA A 90 20.51 -13.91 -2.49
CA ALA A 90 19.78 -14.74 -3.46
C ALA A 90 18.68 -15.58 -2.83
N SER A 91 17.84 -15.00 -1.96
CA SER A 91 16.68 -15.65 -1.39
C SER A 91 15.41 -15.14 -2.08
N ALA A 92 14.40 -15.98 -2.25
CA ALA A 92 13.12 -15.57 -2.81
C ALA A 92 12.51 -14.39 -2.07
N SER A 93 12.73 -14.31 -0.75
CA SER A 93 12.26 -13.21 0.09
C SER A 93 13.00 -11.88 -0.16
N SER A 94 14.22 -11.91 -0.69
CA SER A 94 14.97 -10.70 -1.06
C SER A 94 14.54 -10.11 -2.39
N ARG A 95 13.85 -10.88 -3.23
CA ARG A 95 13.32 -10.45 -4.54
C ARG A 95 12.18 -9.46 -4.43
N PHE A 96 11.60 -9.27 -3.24
CA PHE A 96 10.49 -8.36 -3.00
C PHE A 96 10.76 -6.88 -3.33
N TYR A 97 12.01 -6.48 -3.54
CA TYR A 97 12.39 -5.11 -3.87
C TYR A 97 12.92 -4.97 -5.30
N LEU A 98 13.56 -5.99 -5.78
CA LEU A 98 14.02 -6.16 -7.16
C LEU A 98 14.03 -7.66 -7.41
N ASP A 99 13.52 -8.16 -8.46
CA ASP A 99 13.52 -9.60 -8.81
C ASP A 99 14.94 -10.19 -8.98
N GLY A 100 15.87 -9.66 -8.24
CA GLY A 100 17.27 -10.08 -8.15
C GLY A 100 18.20 -9.40 -9.16
N HIS A 101 17.70 -8.54 -10.03
CA HIS A 101 18.45 -7.88 -11.10
C HIS A 101 18.28 -6.36 -11.08
N ASP A 102 19.26 -5.64 -11.62
CA ASP A 102 19.09 -4.25 -11.98
C ASP A 102 18.09 -4.13 -13.12
N SER A 103 17.27 -3.09 -13.09
CA SER A 103 16.20 -2.94 -14.06
C SER A 103 16.08 -1.51 -14.57
N PHE A 104 15.87 -1.38 -15.88
CA PHE A 104 15.58 -0.13 -16.56
C PHE A 104 14.35 -0.31 -17.45
N GLY A 105 13.48 0.69 -17.45
CA GLY A 105 12.31 0.65 -18.32
C GLY A 105 11.52 1.94 -18.29
N TYR A 106 10.43 1.97 -19.09
CA TYR A 106 9.48 3.05 -18.96
C TYR A 106 8.34 2.62 -18.03
N ALA A 107 8.00 3.51 -17.10
CA ALA A 107 6.96 3.28 -16.11
C ALA A 107 5.62 3.87 -16.57
N LEU A 108 5.62 5.10 -17.05
CA LEU A 108 4.42 5.84 -17.42
C LEU A 108 4.40 6.10 -18.93
N GLY A 109 3.20 6.15 -19.48
CA GLY A 109 2.96 6.48 -20.87
C GLY A 109 1.46 6.45 -21.15
N ALA A 110 0.77 7.57 -20.85
CA ALA A 110 -0.67 7.66 -21.01
C ALA A 110 -1.11 8.96 -21.66
N ILE A 111 -2.20 8.87 -22.38
CA ILE A 111 -2.98 10.02 -22.85
C ILE A 111 -4.02 10.33 -21.76
N LYS A 112 -4.14 11.61 -21.43
CA LYS A 112 -5.14 12.14 -20.52
C LYS A 112 -6.19 12.88 -21.33
N VAL A 113 -7.46 12.67 -21.01
CA VAL A 113 -8.59 13.36 -21.64
C VAL A 113 -9.45 13.99 -20.54
N LYS A 114 -9.72 15.27 -20.65
CA LYS A 114 -10.66 16.00 -19.80
C LYS A 114 -11.99 16.09 -20.50
N LEU A 115 -13.04 15.68 -19.81
CA LEU A 115 -14.43 15.65 -20.32
C LEU A 115 -15.23 16.84 -19.77
N GLY A 116 -14.66 18.05 -19.89
CA GLY A 116 -15.19 19.25 -19.28
C GLY A 116 -15.22 19.14 -17.75
N GLU A 117 -16.30 19.57 -17.14
CA GLU A 117 -16.53 19.46 -15.69
C GLU A 117 -16.94 18.07 -15.21
N TYR A 118 -17.32 17.18 -16.14
CA TYR A 118 -17.84 15.86 -15.79
C TYR A 118 -16.78 14.86 -15.36
N GLY A 119 -15.53 15.04 -15.77
CA GLY A 119 -14.49 14.11 -15.36
C GLY A 119 -13.24 14.06 -16.21
N LYS A 120 -12.42 13.06 -15.94
CA LYS A 120 -11.13 12.83 -16.56
C LYS A 120 -10.97 11.34 -16.88
N LEU A 121 -10.23 11.06 -17.96
CA LEU A 121 -9.89 9.71 -18.40
C LEU A 121 -8.39 9.63 -18.67
N LYS A 122 -7.74 8.54 -18.24
CA LYS A 122 -6.37 8.16 -18.62
C LYS A 122 -6.41 6.85 -19.37
N ILE A 123 -5.65 6.77 -20.48
CA ILE A 123 -5.52 5.56 -21.31
C ILE A 123 -4.05 5.33 -21.58
N GLY A 124 -3.54 4.15 -21.26
CA GLY A 124 -2.14 3.77 -21.42
C GLY A 124 -1.55 3.19 -20.14
N ARG A 125 -0.31 3.53 -19.81
CA ARG A 125 0.35 3.18 -18.54
C ARG A 125 0.32 4.34 -17.57
N PHE A 126 -0.25 4.12 -16.41
CA PHE A 126 -0.41 5.13 -15.36
C PHE A 126 -0.24 4.50 -13.96
N GLY A 127 0.24 5.30 -13.02
CA GLY A 127 0.29 4.90 -11.61
C GLY A 127 -1.09 5.04 -10.95
N THR A 128 -1.41 4.12 -10.05
CA THR A 128 -2.64 4.17 -9.23
C THR A 128 -2.32 4.40 -7.76
N ASP A 129 -1.12 4.86 -7.44
CA ASP A 129 -0.71 5.18 -6.09
C ASP A 129 -0.43 6.67 -5.90
N ALA A 130 -0.29 7.07 -4.63
CA ALA A 130 0.01 8.45 -4.26
C ALA A 130 1.39 8.95 -4.75
N LEU A 131 2.31 8.04 -5.11
CA LEU A 131 3.64 8.43 -5.57
C LEU A 131 3.61 9.04 -6.96
N TYR A 132 2.78 8.51 -7.84
CA TYR A 132 2.65 9.04 -9.21
C TYR A 132 1.55 10.08 -9.37
N GLY A 133 0.92 10.51 -8.26
CA GLY A 133 -0.06 11.59 -8.30
C GLY A 133 -1.33 11.31 -9.10
N SER A 134 -1.58 10.04 -9.46
CA SER A 134 -2.73 9.67 -10.28
C SER A 134 -4.02 9.67 -9.50
N LEU A 135 -3.96 9.46 -8.18
CA LEU A 135 -5.11 9.50 -7.29
C LEU A 135 -4.92 10.63 -6.27
N PRO A 136 -5.81 11.61 -6.21
CA PRO A 136 -5.72 12.71 -5.26
C PRO A 136 -6.04 12.28 -3.82
N TYR A 137 -6.59 11.10 -3.64
CA TYR A 137 -6.95 10.47 -2.36
C TYR A 137 -7.09 8.95 -2.54
N SER A 138 -7.24 8.22 -1.45
CA SER A 138 -7.42 6.76 -1.49
C SER A 138 -8.76 6.38 -2.11
N VAL A 139 -8.73 5.47 -3.07
CA VAL A 139 -9.91 4.94 -3.78
C VAL A 139 -9.95 3.44 -3.60
N PRO A 140 -10.99 2.88 -2.94
CA PRO A 140 -11.07 1.46 -2.67
C PRO A 140 -10.90 0.60 -3.92
N LEU A 141 -10.05 -0.45 -3.84
CA LEU A 141 -9.78 -1.44 -4.88
C LEU A 141 -9.14 -0.89 -6.19
N ILE A 142 -8.91 0.42 -6.28
CA ILE A 142 -8.22 1.07 -7.39
C ILE A 142 -6.83 1.52 -6.95
N ASP A 143 -6.73 1.97 -5.68
CA ASP A 143 -5.49 2.46 -5.11
C ASP A 143 -4.40 1.38 -5.08
N GLY A 144 -3.24 1.70 -5.58
CA GLY A 144 -2.09 0.82 -5.64
C GLY A 144 -1.16 0.98 -4.43
N ALA A 145 -0.46 -0.09 -4.07
CA ALA A 145 0.51 -0.05 -2.98
C ALA A 145 1.80 0.66 -3.39
N SER A 146 2.22 1.66 -2.59
CA SER A 146 3.43 2.45 -2.82
C SER A 146 4.57 2.16 -1.82
N ASN A 147 4.53 1.03 -1.16
CA ASN A 147 5.46 0.66 -0.08
C ASN A 147 6.76 -0.01 -0.56
N ARG A 148 7.05 0.04 -1.85
CA ARG A 148 8.25 -0.52 -2.49
C ARG A 148 9.05 0.58 -3.20
N THR A 149 10.25 0.24 -3.66
CA THR A 149 11.12 1.15 -4.43
C THR A 149 10.47 1.65 -5.70
N LEU A 150 9.72 0.79 -6.38
CA LEU A 150 8.86 1.14 -7.49
C LEU A 150 7.39 0.97 -7.09
N PRO A 151 6.52 1.88 -7.50
CA PRO A 151 5.08 1.75 -7.28
C PRO A 151 4.45 0.76 -8.25
N VAL A 152 3.19 0.43 -7.99
CA VAL A 152 2.37 -0.33 -8.92
C VAL A 152 1.93 0.57 -10.08
N VAL A 153 2.16 0.09 -11.30
CA VAL A 153 1.73 0.76 -12.54
C VAL A 153 0.70 -0.12 -13.24
N SER A 154 -0.37 0.49 -13.69
CA SER A 154 -1.43 -0.17 -14.44
C SER A 154 -1.36 0.22 -15.91
N GLU A 155 -1.66 -0.72 -16.83
CA GLU A 155 -1.85 -0.45 -18.25
C GLU A 155 -3.29 -0.80 -18.62
N GLY A 156 -4.01 0.19 -19.15
CA GLY A 156 -5.44 0.08 -19.45
C GLY A 156 -6.11 1.43 -19.55
N ALA A 157 -7.23 1.58 -18.86
CA ALA A 157 -7.97 2.83 -18.78
C ALA A 157 -8.45 3.09 -17.34
N MET A 158 -8.40 4.33 -16.92
CA MET A 158 -8.91 4.79 -15.62
C MET A 158 -9.70 6.08 -15.81
N GLY A 159 -10.90 6.15 -15.25
CA GLY A 159 -11.77 7.34 -15.30
C GLY A 159 -12.13 7.80 -13.90
N GLN A 160 -12.19 9.14 -13.74
CA GLN A 160 -12.78 9.84 -12.61
C GLN A 160 -13.91 10.71 -13.12
N PHE A 161 -15.09 10.58 -12.54
CA PHE A 161 -16.29 11.35 -12.90
C PHE A 161 -16.85 12.03 -11.66
N ALA A 162 -16.93 13.36 -11.69
CA ALA A 162 -17.54 14.15 -10.64
C ALA A 162 -19.06 14.04 -10.77
N LEU A 163 -19.71 13.31 -9.86
CA LEU A 163 -21.18 13.22 -9.80
C LEU A 163 -21.76 14.43 -9.07
N THR A 164 -21.06 14.94 -8.08
CA THR A 164 -21.31 16.20 -7.37
C THR A 164 -19.99 16.78 -6.90
N ASP A 165 -19.99 17.96 -6.29
CA ASP A 165 -18.79 18.59 -5.69
C ASP A 165 -18.13 17.73 -4.60
N ARG A 166 -18.83 16.72 -4.07
CA ARG A 166 -18.39 15.88 -2.97
C ARG A 166 -18.37 14.39 -3.28
N LEU A 167 -18.89 13.96 -4.43
CA LEU A 167 -19.02 12.56 -4.80
C LEU A 167 -18.40 12.30 -6.16
N ASP A 168 -17.36 11.49 -6.16
CA ASP A 168 -16.69 11.01 -7.36
C ASP A 168 -16.99 9.54 -7.62
N LEU A 169 -17.18 9.19 -8.88
CA LEU A 169 -17.20 7.84 -9.39
C LEU A 169 -15.88 7.53 -10.08
N TRP A 170 -15.24 6.44 -9.71
CA TRP A 170 -14.00 5.95 -10.29
C TRP A 170 -14.23 4.63 -11.01
N MET A 171 -13.56 4.47 -12.16
CA MET A 171 -13.59 3.25 -12.94
C MET A 171 -12.17 2.88 -13.35
N LEU A 172 -11.83 1.59 -13.27
CA LEU A 172 -10.54 1.05 -13.71
C LEU A 172 -10.79 -0.18 -14.59
N TYR A 173 -10.18 -0.20 -15.75
CA TYR A 173 -9.95 -1.39 -16.54
C TYR A 173 -8.44 -1.60 -16.66
N ARG A 174 -7.92 -2.70 -16.11
CA ARG A 174 -6.51 -3.02 -16.08
C ARG A 174 -6.26 -4.32 -16.82
N GLN A 175 -5.54 -4.24 -17.93
CA GLN A 175 -5.15 -5.40 -18.73
C GLN A 175 -3.78 -5.92 -18.33
N ARG A 176 -2.87 -5.02 -17.94
CA ARG A 176 -1.52 -5.34 -17.50
C ARG A 176 -1.18 -4.61 -16.23
N VAL A 177 -0.29 -5.21 -15.47
CA VAL A 177 0.25 -4.63 -14.25
C VAL A 177 1.76 -4.73 -14.23
N PHE A 178 2.37 -3.74 -13.63
CA PHE A 178 3.78 -3.72 -13.28
C PHE A 178 3.87 -3.57 -11.75
N THR A 179 4.63 -4.44 -11.14
CA THR A 179 4.87 -4.39 -9.70
C THR A 179 6.36 -4.35 -9.42
N ALA A 180 6.74 -3.94 -8.22
CA ALA A 180 8.14 -3.96 -7.80
C ALA A 180 8.78 -5.36 -7.83
N PHE A 181 7.99 -6.42 -7.87
CA PHE A 181 8.46 -7.80 -8.00
C PHE A 181 8.87 -8.18 -9.43
N ASP A 182 8.33 -7.47 -10.40
CA ASP A 182 8.51 -7.74 -11.82
C ASP A 182 9.32 -6.65 -12.52
N ALA A 183 10.11 -5.89 -11.74
CA ALA A 183 10.83 -4.73 -12.24
C ALA A 183 11.74 -5.05 -13.46
N ASP A 184 12.33 -6.24 -13.49
CA ASP A 184 13.17 -6.74 -14.59
C ASP A 184 12.38 -7.21 -15.80
N LYS A 185 11.10 -7.51 -15.65
CA LYS A 185 10.24 -8.08 -16.72
C LYS A 185 9.27 -7.07 -17.32
N GLY A 186 9.22 -5.87 -16.73
CA GLY A 186 8.32 -4.82 -17.17
C GLY A 186 6.85 -5.11 -16.90
N VAL A 187 5.96 -4.44 -17.64
CA VAL A 187 4.51 -4.60 -17.49
C VAL A 187 4.05 -5.91 -18.09
N ARG A 188 3.36 -6.72 -17.29
CA ARG A 188 2.83 -8.02 -17.71
C ARG A 188 1.31 -7.99 -17.76
N TYR A 189 0.75 -8.89 -18.55
CA TYR A 189 -0.67 -9.18 -18.47
C TYR A 189 -1.04 -9.61 -17.06
N GLU A 190 -2.22 -9.21 -16.61
CA GLU A 190 -2.82 -9.74 -15.39
C GLU A 190 -2.91 -11.25 -15.47
N GLY A 191 -2.06 -11.93 -14.72
CA GLY A 191 -1.92 -13.38 -14.76
C GLY A 191 -2.69 -14.06 -13.63
N VAL A 192 -3.31 -15.17 -13.95
CA VAL A 192 -3.95 -16.07 -12.98
C VAL A 192 -3.08 -17.31 -12.84
N PHE A 193 -2.85 -17.72 -11.60
CA PHE A 193 -2.15 -18.97 -11.32
C PHE A 193 -2.96 -20.16 -11.86
N ASN A 194 -2.37 -20.89 -12.78
CA ASN A 194 -2.94 -22.09 -13.33
C ASN A 194 -2.42 -23.30 -12.54
N PRO A 195 -3.25 -23.98 -11.76
CA PRO A 195 -2.80 -25.13 -10.97
C PRO A 195 -2.41 -26.34 -11.80
N GLN A 196 -2.75 -26.38 -13.09
CA GLN A 196 -2.40 -27.47 -14.01
C GLN A 196 -0.99 -27.32 -14.55
N THR A 197 -0.59 -26.10 -14.91
CA THR A 197 0.74 -25.79 -15.44
C THR A 197 1.72 -25.35 -14.35
N GLY A 198 1.22 -24.85 -13.21
CA GLY A 198 2.04 -24.27 -12.14
C GLY A 198 2.52 -22.84 -12.45
N GLU A 199 2.01 -22.21 -13.50
CA GLU A 199 2.43 -20.90 -13.99
C GLU A 199 1.29 -19.89 -13.96
N TYR A 200 1.61 -18.59 -14.13
CA TYR A 200 0.66 -17.49 -14.30
C TYR A 200 0.44 -17.21 -15.79
N ASP A 201 -0.05 -18.22 -16.52
CA ASP A 201 -0.17 -18.24 -17.98
C ASP A 201 -1.56 -17.83 -18.50
N VAL A 202 -2.55 -17.76 -17.61
CA VAL A 202 -3.92 -17.36 -17.98
C VAL A 202 -4.09 -15.86 -17.74
N HIS A 203 -4.39 -15.13 -18.81
CA HIS A 203 -4.56 -13.68 -18.76
C HIS A 203 -6.03 -13.31 -18.57
N ARG A 204 -6.31 -12.55 -17.52
CA ARG A 204 -7.66 -12.04 -17.21
C ARG A 204 -7.56 -10.58 -16.79
N PRO A 205 -8.21 -9.65 -17.51
CA PRO A 205 -8.23 -8.26 -17.10
C PRO A 205 -8.99 -8.08 -15.78
N LEU A 206 -8.61 -7.05 -15.04
CA LEU A 206 -9.31 -6.62 -13.84
C LEU A 206 -10.18 -5.42 -14.17
N GLY A 207 -11.44 -5.47 -13.76
CA GLY A 207 -12.36 -4.33 -13.76
C GLY A 207 -12.64 -3.89 -12.32
N ALA A 208 -12.68 -2.58 -12.06
CA ALA A 208 -13.09 -2.03 -10.78
C ALA A 208 -13.93 -0.77 -10.95
N VAL A 209 -14.88 -0.59 -10.03
CA VAL A 209 -15.69 0.62 -9.91
C VAL A 209 -15.74 1.00 -8.44
N ALA A 210 -15.55 2.30 -8.14
CA ALA A 210 -15.63 2.80 -6.78
C ALA A 210 -16.30 4.17 -6.75
N ALA A 211 -17.06 4.45 -5.68
CA ALA A 211 -17.60 5.76 -5.37
C ALA A 211 -16.92 6.31 -4.12
N VAL A 212 -16.54 7.58 -4.13
CA VAL A 212 -15.89 8.24 -2.99
C VAL A 212 -16.59 9.56 -2.70
N TYR A 213 -17.18 9.65 -1.53
CA TYR A 213 -17.73 10.88 -0.96
C TYR A 213 -16.68 11.53 -0.08
N ARG A 214 -16.57 12.86 -0.13
CA ARG A 214 -15.63 13.66 0.67
C ARG A 214 -16.27 14.95 1.15
N ASP A 215 -15.97 15.30 2.39
CA ASP A 215 -16.21 16.63 2.94
C ASP A 215 -14.98 17.11 3.72
N ASP A 216 -15.10 18.20 4.49
CA ASP A 216 -13.98 18.82 5.21
C ASP A 216 -13.37 17.92 6.29
N HIS A 217 -14.10 16.93 6.76
CA HIS A 217 -13.72 16.07 7.89
C HIS A 217 -13.70 14.60 7.54
N SER A 218 -14.46 14.18 6.53
CA SER A 218 -14.67 12.78 6.24
C SER A 218 -14.42 12.42 4.77
N GLN A 219 -13.96 11.20 4.59
CA GLN A 219 -13.92 10.51 3.32
C GLN A 219 -14.56 9.13 3.49
N PHE A 220 -15.60 8.86 2.76
CA PHE A 220 -16.21 7.54 2.65
C PHE A 220 -16.03 7.01 1.23
N GLY A 221 -15.46 5.82 1.09
CA GLY A 221 -15.29 5.16 -0.19
C GLY A 221 -15.91 3.77 -0.19
N THR A 222 -16.51 3.37 -1.30
CA THR A 222 -16.96 1.99 -1.53
C THR A 222 -16.63 1.58 -2.94
N GLY A 223 -16.23 0.32 -3.14
CA GLY A 223 -15.86 -0.18 -4.45
C GLY A 223 -16.07 -1.68 -4.60
N VAL A 224 -16.15 -2.10 -5.85
CA VAL A 224 -16.23 -3.50 -6.27
C VAL A 224 -15.21 -3.71 -7.38
N SER A 225 -14.47 -4.81 -7.34
CA SER A 225 -13.61 -5.26 -8.43
C SER A 225 -13.88 -6.71 -8.76
N TYR A 226 -13.69 -7.04 -10.03
CA TYR A 226 -13.82 -8.40 -10.52
C TYR A 226 -12.68 -8.73 -11.48
N GLN A 227 -12.10 -9.88 -11.26
CA GLN A 227 -11.15 -10.51 -12.18
C GLN A 227 -11.58 -11.98 -12.34
N SER A 228 -11.96 -12.35 -13.56
CA SER A 228 -12.38 -13.73 -13.88
C SER A 228 -11.29 -14.72 -13.49
N ASP A 229 -11.68 -15.90 -13.01
CA ASP A 229 -10.80 -16.95 -12.51
C ASP A 229 -9.96 -16.57 -11.27
N VAL A 230 -10.14 -15.37 -10.72
CA VAL A 230 -9.47 -14.91 -9.51
C VAL A 230 -10.45 -14.65 -8.39
N ALA A 231 -11.20 -13.55 -8.43
CA ALA A 231 -12.12 -13.20 -7.37
C ALA A 231 -13.06 -12.05 -7.74
N LEU A 232 -14.21 -12.04 -7.07
CA LEU A 232 -15.01 -10.84 -6.81
C LEU A 232 -14.52 -10.24 -5.48
N GLN A 233 -14.26 -8.93 -5.45
CA GLN A 233 -13.86 -8.20 -4.25
C GLN A 233 -14.78 -6.99 -4.05
N ALA A 234 -15.08 -6.68 -2.79
CA ALA A 234 -15.77 -5.45 -2.42
C ALA A 234 -15.07 -4.82 -1.21
N SER A 235 -15.01 -3.50 -1.16
CA SER A 235 -14.38 -2.79 -0.05
C SER A 235 -15.15 -1.51 0.26
N SER A 236 -15.30 -1.21 1.54
CA SER A 236 -15.77 0.08 2.02
C SER A 236 -14.75 0.65 3.00
N THR A 237 -14.43 1.93 2.88
CA THR A 237 -13.46 2.64 3.71
C THR A 237 -14.08 3.90 4.29
N LEU A 238 -13.77 4.17 5.54
CA LEU A 238 -14.12 5.43 6.20
C LEU A 238 -12.84 6.04 6.76
N LYS A 239 -12.62 7.32 6.50
CA LYS A 239 -11.63 8.16 7.18
C LYS A 239 -12.36 9.37 7.73
N TYR A 240 -12.15 9.67 9.00
CA TYR A 240 -12.71 10.83 9.65
C TYR A 240 -11.63 11.53 10.45
N THR A 241 -11.48 12.83 10.28
CA THR A 241 -10.51 13.65 11.02
C THR A 241 -11.20 14.87 11.57
N GLN A 242 -11.08 15.08 12.88
CA GLN A 242 -11.60 16.25 13.57
C GLN A 242 -10.47 16.97 14.29
N THR A 243 -10.27 18.23 13.94
CA THR A 243 -9.38 19.12 14.71
C THR A 243 -10.19 19.78 15.82
N LEU A 244 -9.74 19.61 17.06
CA LEU A 244 -10.30 20.21 18.24
C LEU A 244 -9.45 21.43 18.64
N GLN A 245 -9.83 22.09 19.72
CA GLN A 245 -9.05 23.19 20.30
C GLN A 245 -7.68 22.68 20.83
N ASN A 246 -6.72 23.61 21.01
CA ASN A 246 -5.42 23.34 21.62
C ASN A 246 -4.57 22.26 20.93
N ASP A 247 -4.45 22.32 19.57
CA ASP A 247 -3.67 21.38 18.76
C ASP A 247 -4.06 19.91 18.98
N THR A 248 -5.28 19.66 19.40
CA THR A 248 -5.82 18.31 19.55
C THR A 248 -6.50 17.87 18.25
N ALA A 249 -6.22 16.66 17.84
CA ALA A 249 -6.88 16.03 16.69
C ALA A 249 -7.32 14.61 17.00
N LEU A 250 -8.49 14.25 16.50
CA LEU A 250 -9.02 12.89 16.51
C LEU A 250 -9.05 12.38 15.06
N GLN A 251 -8.64 11.15 14.87
CA GLN A 251 -8.75 10.47 13.58
C GLN A 251 -9.35 9.09 13.80
N TYR A 252 -10.25 8.69 12.89
CA TYR A 252 -10.84 7.38 12.84
C TYR A 252 -10.70 6.84 11.41
N ASP A 253 -10.25 5.59 11.30
CA ASP A 253 -10.19 4.89 10.03
C ASP A 253 -10.90 3.55 10.21
N ALA A 254 -11.67 3.13 9.21
CA ALA A 254 -12.29 1.80 9.18
C ALA A 254 -12.27 1.24 7.76
N ILE A 255 -12.13 -0.06 7.66
CA ILE A 255 -12.17 -0.81 6.41
C ILE A 255 -13.02 -2.06 6.62
N LEU A 256 -13.99 -2.26 5.73
CA LEU A 256 -14.68 -3.52 5.56
C LEU A 256 -14.36 -4.05 4.17
N TYR A 257 -13.80 -5.24 4.11
CA TYR A 257 -13.42 -5.86 2.85
C TYR A 257 -14.00 -7.27 2.76
N TYR A 258 -14.47 -7.61 1.58
CA TYR A 258 -14.98 -8.91 1.21
C TYR A 258 -14.27 -9.41 -0.04
N ALA A 259 -13.95 -10.69 -0.08
CA ALA A 259 -13.48 -11.36 -1.29
C ALA A 259 -14.12 -12.75 -1.41
N ASN A 260 -14.42 -13.14 -2.64
CA ASN A 260 -14.90 -14.48 -2.99
C ASN A 260 -14.12 -14.97 -4.21
N LEU A 261 -13.35 -16.04 -4.02
CA LEU A 261 -12.53 -16.63 -5.08
C LEU A 261 -13.39 -17.20 -6.20
N ASP A 262 -12.95 -17.00 -7.43
CA ASP A 262 -13.63 -17.44 -8.64
C ASP A 262 -12.79 -18.43 -9.45
N GLY A 263 -13.45 -19.23 -10.28
CA GLY A 263 -12.86 -20.11 -11.28
C GLY A 263 -11.64 -20.90 -10.78
N MET A 264 -10.50 -20.69 -11.42
CA MET A 264 -9.24 -21.42 -11.15
C MET A 264 -8.64 -21.12 -9.78
N SER A 265 -8.94 -19.98 -9.17
CA SER A 265 -8.47 -19.63 -7.82
C SER A 265 -9.25 -20.30 -6.71
N ARG A 266 -10.39 -20.95 -7.01
CA ARG A 266 -11.17 -21.68 -6.01
C ARG A 266 -10.40 -22.89 -5.48
N ARG A 267 -10.49 -23.08 -4.17
CA ARG A 267 -9.77 -24.15 -3.46
C ARG A 267 -10.76 -25.21 -3.00
N ALA A 268 -10.57 -26.43 -3.50
CA ALA A 268 -11.41 -27.56 -3.11
C ALA A 268 -11.28 -27.85 -1.60
N GLY A 269 -12.41 -28.02 -0.92
CA GLY A 269 -12.44 -28.37 0.51
C GLY A 269 -11.96 -27.26 1.47
N LYS A 270 -11.74 -26.02 0.99
CA LYS A 270 -11.34 -24.87 1.80
C LYS A 270 -12.31 -23.71 1.60
N PRO A 271 -12.39 -22.76 2.54
CA PRO A 271 -13.15 -21.54 2.35
C PRO A 271 -12.66 -20.78 1.11
N ASN A 272 -13.59 -20.30 0.29
CA ASN A 272 -13.34 -19.49 -0.89
C ASN A 272 -13.79 -18.04 -0.73
N GLU A 273 -14.31 -17.68 0.43
CA GLU A 273 -14.71 -16.31 0.77
C GLU A 273 -14.05 -15.86 2.05
N SER A 274 -13.85 -14.56 2.18
CA SER A 274 -13.34 -13.95 3.41
C SER A 274 -13.92 -12.56 3.60
N ILE A 275 -14.14 -12.22 4.87
CA ILE A 275 -14.44 -10.86 5.31
C ILE A 275 -13.30 -10.41 6.20
N ILE A 276 -12.82 -9.19 5.97
CA ILE A 276 -11.87 -8.50 6.84
C ILE A 276 -12.53 -7.22 7.32
N ALA A 277 -12.59 -7.05 8.63
CA ALA A 277 -13.03 -5.83 9.28
C ALA A 277 -11.85 -5.25 10.08
N SER A 278 -11.48 -4.01 9.80
CA SER A 278 -10.39 -3.32 10.45
C SER A 278 -10.82 -1.92 10.85
N ALA A 279 -10.41 -1.47 12.03
CA ALA A 279 -10.60 -0.09 12.45
C ALA A 279 -9.45 0.40 13.31
N SER A 280 -9.22 1.70 13.26
CA SER A 280 -8.28 2.40 14.13
C SER A 280 -8.84 3.72 14.61
N ALA A 281 -8.41 4.12 15.79
CA ALA A 281 -8.67 5.44 16.35
C ALA A 281 -7.38 6.07 16.84
N ALA A 282 -7.27 7.37 16.67
CA ALA A 282 -6.13 8.13 17.11
C ALA A 282 -6.50 9.44 17.77
N TRP A 283 -5.75 9.75 18.79
CA TRP A 283 -5.82 10.99 19.53
C TRP A 283 -4.45 11.64 19.60
N LYS A 284 -4.34 12.86 19.08
CA LYS A 284 -3.13 13.67 19.14
C LYS A 284 -3.37 14.86 20.05
N VAL A 285 -2.45 15.08 20.99
CA VAL A 285 -2.44 16.24 21.89
C VAL A 285 -1.03 16.81 21.92
N GLY A 286 -0.85 18.01 21.41
CA GLY A 286 0.46 18.63 21.30
C GLY A 286 1.47 17.74 20.57
N ARG A 287 2.51 17.30 21.27
CA ARG A 287 3.56 16.43 20.75
C ARG A 287 3.27 14.93 20.87
N TRP A 288 2.26 14.54 21.62
CA TRP A 288 1.92 13.15 21.89
C TRP A 288 0.79 12.67 20.99
N GLY A 289 0.86 11.42 20.59
CA GLY A 289 -0.22 10.71 19.93
C GLY A 289 -0.43 9.35 20.56
N LEU A 290 -1.68 9.01 20.80
CA LEU A 290 -2.11 7.68 21.26
C LEU A 290 -3.02 7.07 20.22
N SER A 291 -2.91 5.76 20.00
CA SER A 291 -3.74 5.03 19.06
C SER A 291 -4.16 3.66 19.54
N ALA A 292 -5.26 3.20 19.00
CA ALA A 292 -5.69 1.82 19.11
C ALA A 292 -6.21 1.34 17.75
N ALA A 293 -5.95 0.08 17.45
CA ALA A 293 -6.43 -0.55 16.21
C ALA A 293 -6.81 -2.01 16.45
N PHE A 294 -7.77 -2.50 15.68
CA PHE A 294 -8.12 -3.92 15.64
C PHE A 294 -8.40 -4.38 14.22
N GLU A 295 -8.25 -5.68 14.00
CA GLU A 295 -8.60 -6.36 12.76
C GLU A 295 -9.17 -7.73 13.06
N LYS A 296 -10.16 -8.13 12.26
CA LYS A 296 -10.69 -9.48 12.18
C LYS A 296 -10.62 -9.99 10.76
N VAL A 297 -9.94 -11.11 10.57
CA VAL A 297 -9.95 -11.90 9.32
C VAL A 297 -10.80 -13.14 9.55
N THR A 298 -11.75 -13.44 8.67
CA THR A 298 -12.57 -14.66 8.79
C THR A 298 -11.84 -15.87 8.22
N HIS A 299 -11.32 -15.77 7.01
CA HIS A 299 -10.64 -16.84 6.32
C HIS A 299 -9.37 -16.36 5.59
N ASN A 300 -8.32 -17.17 5.61
CA ASN A 300 -7.12 -16.90 4.82
C ASN A 300 -7.32 -17.42 3.39
N LEU A 301 -7.41 -16.54 2.42
CA LEU A 301 -7.57 -16.88 1.00
C LEU A 301 -6.25 -17.11 0.26
N GLY A 302 -5.11 -17.04 0.94
CA GLY A 302 -3.79 -17.18 0.34
C GLY A 302 -3.39 -15.93 -0.46
N TYR A 303 -2.68 -16.13 -1.56
CA TYR A 303 -2.14 -15.05 -2.38
C TYR A 303 -3.05 -14.64 -3.54
N ALA A 304 -4.21 -15.27 -3.71
CA ALA A 304 -5.12 -14.97 -4.82
C ALA A 304 -5.71 -13.56 -4.74
N VAL A 305 -5.86 -13.04 -3.53
CA VAL A 305 -6.34 -11.67 -3.27
C VAL A 305 -5.47 -11.03 -2.20
N ASN A 306 -5.35 -9.69 -2.25
CA ASN A 306 -4.62 -8.97 -1.21
C ASN A 306 -5.49 -8.92 0.05
N THR A 307 -5.05 -9.60 1.09
CA THR A 307 -5.70 -9.63 2.40
C THR A 307 -4.93 -8.87 3.48
N ASP A 308 -3.80 -8.24 3.13
CA ASP A 308 -3.02 -7.40 4.04
C ASP A 308 -3.53 -5.95 3.99
N ILE A 309 -4.74 -5.77 4.45
CA ILE A 309 -5.47 -4.51 4.44
C ILE A 309 -5.75 -4.02 5.86
N GLY A 310 -5.67 -2.70 6.03
CA GLY A 310 -6.09 -2.05 7.26
C GLY A 310 -5.08 -2.09 8.40
N TYR A 311 -5.61 -1.95 9.58
CA TYR A 311 -4.89 -1.87 10.86
C TYR A 311 -5.25 -3.06 11.74
N PRO A 312 -4.41 -3.53 12.62
CA PRO A 312 -3.07 -3.09 13.05
C PRO A 312 -1.99 -3.24 11.99
N PHE A 313 -0.81 -2.65 12.24
CA PHE A 313 0.35 -2.74 11.34
C PHE A 313 1.55 -3.40 12.01
N SER A 314 2.24 -4.28 11.29
CA SER A 314 3.52 -4.88 11.66
C SER A 314 4.37 -5.07 10.40
N LEU A 315 5.68 -5.04 10.54
CA LEU A 315 6.61 -5.34 9.44
C LEU A 315 6.76 -6.85 9.23
N SER A 316 6.72 -7.61 10.31
CA SER A 316 7.08 -9.03 10.30
C SER A 316 5.91 -9.97 10.59
N MET A 317 4.95 -9.56 11.45
CA MET A 317 3.85 -10.42 11.88
C MET A 317 2.82 -10.61 10.75
N ASP A 318 2.49 -11.86 10.46
CA ASP A 318 1.40 -12.19 9.57
C ASP A 318 0.06 -12.06 10.32
N ARG A 319 -0.86 -11.27 9.76
CA ARG A 319 -2.18 -11.02 10.33
C ARG A 319 -3.30 -11.72 9.57
N ASN A 320 -2.96 -12.45 8.50
CA ASN A 320 -3.91 -13.08 7.59
C ASN A 320 -4.17 -14.56 7.89
N HIS A 321 -3.87 -15.04 9.10
CA HIS A 321 -4.20 -16.41 9.49
C HIS A 321 -5.72 -16.61 9.61
N GLU A 322 -6.14 -17.86 9.54
CA GLU A 322 -7.53 -18.28 9.61
C GLU A 322 -8.21 -17.80 10.90
N GLY A 323 -9.33 -17.09 10.77
CA GLY A 323 -10.08 -16.59 11.92
C GLY A 323 -9.31 -15.65 12.83
N MET A 324 -8.29 -14.94 12.32
CA MET A 324 -7.38 -14.13 13.13
C MET A 324 -8.02 -12.87 13.68
N TRP A 325 -7.74 -12.60 14.94
CA TRP A 325 -7.90 -11.32 15.58
C TRP A 325 -6.55 -10.65 15.78
N SER A 326 -6.47 -9.37 15.54
CA SER A 326 -5.27 -8.56 15.75
C SER A 326 -5.63 -7.28 16.51
N TYR A 327 -4.82 -6.92 17.50
CA TYR A 327 -5.02 -5.72 18.34
C TYR A 327 -3.69 -5.00 18.46
N GLN A 328 -3.73 -3.68 18.38
CA GLN A 328 -2.56 -2.84 18.53
C GLN A 328 -2.88 -1.59 19.32
N VAL A 329 -1.94 -1.18 20.16
CA VAL A 329 -1.92 0.15 20.78
C VAL A 329 -0.65 0.85 20.34
N GLY A 330 -0.72 2.13 20.03
CA GLY A 330 0.42 2.91 19.57
C GLY A 330 0.62 4.16 20.39
N LEU A 331 1.88 4.48 20.65
CA LEU A 331 2.33 5.73 21.21
C LEU A 331 3.24 6.41 20.22
N SER A 332 3.01 7.69 19.96
CA SER A 332 3.91 8.50 19.13
C SER A 332 4.31 9.78 19.85
N TYR A 333 5.49 10.29 19.52
CA TYR A 333 6.00 11.54 20.04
C TYR A 333 6.68 12.35 18.95
N SER A 334 6.24 13.58 18.74
CA SER A 334 6.87 14.55 17.84
C SER A 334 8.08 15.16 18.53
N LEU A 335 9.28 14.60 18.28
CA LEU A 335 10.53 15.11 18.83
C LEU A 335 10.81 16.54 18.35
N LEU A 336 10.61 16.74 17.05
CA LEU A 336 10.65 18.02 16.34
C LEU A 336 9.40 18.14 15.48
N PRO A 337 9.03 19.32 14.97
CA PRO A 337 7.87 19.46 14.08
C PRO A 337 7.84 18.48 12.91
N ASN A 338 8.99 18.01 12.50
CA ASN A 338 9.19 17.17 11.32
C ASN A 338 9.80 15.80 11.62
N ILE A 339 10.02 15.46 12.89
CA ILE A 339 10.57 14.17 13.31
C ILE A 339 9.66 13.56 14.36
N SER A 340 9.17 12.36 14.07
CA SER A 340 8.28 11.60 14.95
C SER A 340 8.90 10.27 15.32
N LEU A 341 8.75 9.91 16.58
CA LEU A 341 9.04 8.59 17.12
C LEU A 341 7.74 7.83 17.28
N MET A 342 7.77 6.50 17.14
CA MET A 342 6.61 5.66 17.40
C MET A 342 7.00 4.36 18.08
N LEU A 343 6.08 3.83 18.88
CA LEU A 343 6.16 2.52 19.52
C LEU A 343 4.79 1.88 19.54
N ALA A 344 4.66 0.63 19.09
CA ALA A 344 3.38 -0.03 18.96
C ALA A 344 3.46 -1.53 19.23
N PRO A 345 3.10 -1.99 20.44
CA PRO A 345 2.82 -3.39 20.68
C PRO A 345 1.61 -3.87 19.90
N ILE A 346 1.71 -5.10 19.40
CA ILE A 346 0.65 -5.83 18.68
C ILE A 346 0.46 -7.21 19.29
N TYR A 347 -0.79 -7.66 19.35
CA TYR A 347 -1.18 -9.02 19.72
C TYR A 347 -2.06 -9.62 18.62
N THR A 348 -1.85 -10.90 18.30
CA THR A 348 -2.66 -11.64 17.34
C THR A 348 -3.07 -13.01 17.87
N ASP A 349 -4.26 -13.48 17.47
CA ASP A 349 -4.79 -14.80 17.84
C ASP A 349 -5.67 -15.36 16.70
N GLY A 350 -5.28 -16.49 16.16
CA GLY A 350 -5.96 -17.16 15.05
C GLY A 350 -5.53 -18.63 14.90
N TRP A 351 -5.68 -19.15 13.69
CA TRP A 351 -5.38 -20.53 13.37
C TRP A 351 -4.50 -20.63 12.13
N GLU A 352 -3.56 -21.57 12.09
CA GLU A 352 -2.64 -21.76 10.97
C GLU A 352 -3.38 -22.14 9.66
N SER A 353 -4.50 -22.85 9.80
CA SER A 353 -5.31 -23.31 8.66
C SER A 353 -6.80 -23.37 9.01
N SER A 354 -7.65 -23.54 7.99
CA SER A 354 -9.09 -23.72 8.12
C SER A 354 -9.49 -24.96 8.92
N GLU A 355 -8.60 -25.96 9.05
CA GLU A 355 -8.83 -27.15 9.87
C GLU A 355 -8.76 -26.86 11.38
N LYS A 356 -8.25 -25.69 11.75
CA LYS A 356 -8.17 -25.20 13.14
C LYS A 356 -7.45 -26.15 14.11
N ARG A 357 -6.44 -26.88 13.64
CA ARG A 357 -5.66 -27.80 14.47
C ARG A 357 -4.54 -27.11 15.24
N VAL A 358 -3.92 -26.10 14.63
CA VAL A 358 -2.80 -25.36 15.22
C VAL A 358 -3.23 -23.93 15.48
N ARG A 359 -3.29 -23.55 16.76
CA ARG A 359 -3.54 -22.16 17.16
C ARG A 359 -2.29 -21.32 17.01
N VAL A 360 -2.41 -20.12 16.45
CA VAL A 360 -1.33 -19.16 16.28
C VAL A 360 -1.60 -17.96 17.17
N GLN A 361 -0.72 -17.73 18.14
CA GLN A 361 -0.77 -16.55 19.00
C GLN A 361 0.53 -15.78 18.87
N GLY A 362 0.43 -14.52 18.51
CA GLY A 362 1.57 -13.64 18.29
C GLY A 362 1.58 -12.44 19.23
N ILE A 363 2.76 -12.04 19.65
CA ILE A 363 3.03 -10.76 20.29
C ILE A 363 4.21 -10.11 19.59
N GLY A 364 4.07 -8.84 19.25
CA GLY A 364 5.11 -8.07 18.58
C GLY A 364 5.26 -6.68 19.15
N LEU A 365 6.39 -6.08 18.88
CA LEU A 365 6.67 -4.68 19.20
C LEU A 365 7.29 -4.02 17.98
N LEU A 366 6.58 -3.04 17.43
CA LEU A 366 7.05 -2.19 16.35
C LEU A 366 7.55 -0.87 16.93
N GLY A 367 8.71 -0.42 16.49
CA GLY A 367 9.24 0.90 16.79
C GLY A 367 9.81 1.55 15.55
N GLY A 368 9.80 2.89 15.51
CA GLY A 368 10.32 3.59 14.34
C GLY A 368 10.52 5.08 14.55
N VAL A 369 11.28 5.65 13.62
CA VAL A 369 11.52 7.08 13.49
C VAL A 369 11.19 7.46 12.07
N TYR A 370 10.43 8.52 11.90
CA TYR A 370 10.13 9.15 10.63
C TYR A 370 10.53 10.63 10.66
N GLY A 371 11.13 11.10 9.59
CA GLY A 371 11.52 12.50 9.45
C GLY A 371 11.25 13.05 8.05
N ARG A 372 10.94 14.35 7.98
CA ARG A 372 10.82 15.12 6.74
C ARG A 372 11.47 16.48 6.91
N ILE A 373 12.28 16.88 5.95
CA ILE A 373 12.81 18.25 5.91
C ILE A 373 11.76 19.16 5.32
N SER A 374 11.36 20.21 6.06
CA SER A 374 10.27 21.13 5.66
C SER A 374 10.74 22.41 4.98
N SER A 375 12.04 22.73 5.08
CA SER A 375 12.59 23.98 4.55
C SER A 375 14.05 23.83 4.13
N GLY A 376 14.56 24.78 3.37
CA GLY A 376 15.93 24.81 2.85
C GLY A 376 16.11 23.98 1.56
N PRO A 377 17.36 23.80 1.10
CA PRO A 377 17.65 23.14 -0.18
C PRO A 377 17.20 21.68 -0.28
N LEU A 378 16.99 21.02 0.85
CA LEU A 378 16.51 19.63 0.93
C LEU A 378 15.04 19.55 1.39
N ALA A 379 14.28 20.63 1.27
CA ALA A 379 12.85 20.61 1.60
C ALA A 379 12.14 19.53 0.77
N GLY A 380 11.37 18.67 1.46
CA GLY A 380 10.72 17.52 0.83
C GLY A 380 11.46 16.18 1.00
N LEU A 381 12.75 16.18 1.39
CA LEU A 381 13.44 14.95 1.71
C LEU A 381 12.76 14.27 2.90
N THR A 382 12.42 13.01 2.72
CA THR A 382 11.84 12.13 3.74
C THR A 382 12.77 10.98 4.06
N ALA A 383 12.83 10.57 5.31
CA ALA A 383 13.58 9.42 5.75
C ALA A 383 12.83 8.68 6.87
N PHE A 384 12.95 7.36 6.89
CA PHE A 384 12.44 6.56 8.00
C PHE A 384 13.34 5.39 8.31
N ILE A 385 13.26 4.93 9.53
CA ILE A 385 13.72 3.63 9.97
C ILE A 385 12.68 3.03 10.91
N ALA A 386 12.34 1.77 10.67
CA ALA A 386 11.43 1.03 11.51
C ALA A 386 11.92 -0.39 11.72
N ALA A 387 11.69 -0.90 12.90
CA ALA A 387 12.02 -2.26 13.26
C ALA A 387 10.88 -2.87 14.08
N ASP A 388 10.64 -4.15 13.87
CA ASP A 388 9.81 -4.91 14.79
C ASP A 388 10.46 -6.22 15.21
N ARG A 389 9.98 -6.75 16.32
CA ARG A 389 10.31 -8.07 16.82
C ARG A 389 9.03 -8.79 17.20
N THR A 390 8.89 -10.00 16.71
CA THR A 390 7.70 -10.83 16.89
C THR A 390 8.07 -12.16 17.54
N ARG A 391 7.20 -12.60 18.44
CA ARG A 391 7.20 -13.94 19.02
C ARG A 391 5.85 -14.58 18.79
N GLU A 392 5.84 -15.78 18.24
CA GLU A 392 4.63 -16.56 18.03
C GLU A 392 4.70 -17.92 18.73
N LYS A 393 3.56 -18.36 19.24
CA LYS A 393 3.32 -19.71 19.74
C LYS A 393 2.43 -20.44 18.75
N ARG A 394 2.86 -21.62 18.30
CA ARG A 394 2.16 -22.46 17.32
C ARG A 394 2.28 -23.94 17.71
N PRO A 395 1.68 -24.39 18.81
CA PRO A 395 1.82 -25.75 19.30
C PRO A 395 1.41 -26.77 18.23
N GLY A 396 2.32 -27.68 17.88
CA GLY A 396 2.08 -28.70 16.85
C GLY A 396 2.25 -28.24 15.41
N SER A 397 2.78 -27.04 15.16
CA SER A 397 3.09 -26.56 13.80
C SER A 397 4.34 -27.24 13.25
N HIS A 398 4.32 -27.55 11.95
CA HIS A 398 5.51 -28.05 11.23
C HIS A 398 6.65 -27.02 11.15
N LEU A 399 6.35 -25.74 11.37
CA LEU A 399 7.33 -24.64 11.43
C LEU A 399 7.99 -24.51 12.80
N GLY A 400 7.52 -25.30 13.80
CA GLY A 400 7.96 -25.29 15.19
C GLY A 400 6.97 -24.61 16.14
N ASP A 401 6.97 -25.06 17.39
CA ASP A 401 6.01 -24.61 18.41
C ASP A 401 6.17 -23.15 18.81
N ARG A 402 7.35 -22.58 18.61
CA ARG A 402 7.68 -21.18 18.94
C ARG A 402 8.55 -20.60 17.86
N LEU A 403 8.13 -19.45 17.31
CA LEU A 403 8.88 -18.67 16.35
C LEU A 403 9.28 -17.33 16.95
N ASN A 404 10.54 -16.95 16.74
CA ASN A 404 11.03 -15.59 17.03
C ASN A 404 11.63 -15.06 15.76
N TYR A 405 11.24 -13.86 15.37
CA TYR A 405 11.73 -13.22 14.16
C TYR A 405 11.68 -11.70 14.29
N TRP A 406 12.31 -11.03 13.36
CA TRP A 406 12.39 -9.57 13.33
C TRP A 406 12.48 -9.08 11.88
N ASP A 407 12.12 -7.82 11.68
CA ASP A 407 12.21 -7.13 10.41
C ASP A 407 12.63 -5.68 10.64
N ILE A 408 13.59 -5.20 9.87
CA ILE A 408 14.04 -3.81 9.86
C ILE A 408 13.87 -3.28 8.45
N LYS A 409 13.24 -2.11 8.34
CA LYS A 409 13.13 -1.34 7.11
C LYS A 409 13.65 0.07 7.32
N SER A 410 14.36 0.58 6.34
CA SER A 410 14.64 2.01 6.25
C SER A 410 14.49 2.49 4.81
N GLY A 411 14.17 3.75 4.67
CA GLY A 411 14.03 4.38 3.35
C GLY A 411 14.38 5.85 3.43
N ILE A 412 14.93 6.35 2.31
CA ILE A 412 15.14 7.78 2.07
C ILE A 412 14.57 8.08 0.71
N GLN A 413 13.79 9.15 0.60
CA GLN A 413 13.23 9.61 -0.65
C GLN A 413 13.37 11.11 -0.78
N TYR A 414 13.71 11.54 -1.99
CA TYR A 414 13.72 12.95 -2.36
C TYR A 414 13.19 13.14 -3.78
N ASP A 415 12.33 14.14 -3.95
CA ASP A 415 11.73 14.49 -5.22
C ASP A 415 12.26 15.86 -5.68
N PHE A 416 12.93 15.88 -6.82
CA PHE A 416 13.34 17.09 -7.50
C PHE A 416 12.26 17.44 -8.52
N VAL A 417 11.55 18.54 -8.31
CA VAL A 417 10.65 19.11 -9.32
C VAL A 417 11.47 20.10 -10.15
N LEU A 418 11.63 19.79 -11.44
CA LEU A 418 12.46 20.53 -12.38
C LEU A 418 11.65 21.62 -13.12
N LYS A 419 10.32 21.48 -13.14
CA LYS A 419 9.38 22.44 -13.72
C LYS A 419 8.07 22.41 -12.95
#